data_507bc0581659211b4e6e42dcf1535b7b
#
_entry.id   507bc0581659211b4e6e42dcf1535b7b
#
_cell.length_a   1.000
_cell.length_b   1.000
_cell.length_c   1.000
_cell.angle_alpha   90.00
_cell.angle_beta   90.00
_cell.angle_gamma   90.00
#
_symmetry.space_group_name_H-M   'P 1'
#
loop_
_entity.id
_entity.type
_entity.pdbx_description
1 polymer ?
#
loop_
_entity_poly.entity_id
_entity_poly.type
_entity_poly.pdbx_seq_one_letter_code
_entity_poly.pdbx_strand_id
1 'polypeptide(L)'
;MIADRKIEYSSYTLVYAAAVLAAKAHLDYVTAVLLMAEAMFLFIWNFRKTKNLVDMRGLFTLAWVGGEGIACLKLSRLQSDWSNVTWLTFFLIYVCFNLGYDLWLGRFSKEQRQEVKRDEISAKRILICIFGLMAASIACFTLEAVVVGYIPLFNSAPHAYSYFHISGVHYFTISCILIPALTVLYTKVTEKISVRTWILLIAGNLTAVAIPILCVSRFQLLFAVGFAAVMYLMLYKKITWKMICLLYTS
;
A
#
# COMPACT_ATOMS: atom_id res chain seq x y z
N MET A 1 24.31 11.18 -6.77
CA MET A 1 22.83 11.10 -6.74
C MET A 1 22.21 10.89 -8.13
N ILE A 2 22.50 11.71 -9.16
CA ILE A 2 21.94 11.52 -10.53
C ILE A 2 22.50 10.27 -11.22
N ALA A 3 23.81 10.00 -11.11
CA ALA A 3 24.44 8.81 -11.68
C ALA A 3 23.89 7.50 -11.11
N ASP A 4 23.66 7.46 -9.82
CA ASP A 4 23.10 6.28 -9.13
C ASP A 4 21.67 5.95 -9.55
N ARG A 5 20.86 6.98 -9.87
CA ARG A 5 19.51 6.78 -10.36
C ARG A 5 19.48 6.22 -11.78
N LYS A 6 20.43 6.64 -12.62
CA LYS A 6 20.58 6.05 -13.96
C LYS A 6 20.85 4.55 -13.88
N ILE A 7 21.68 4.12 -12.91
CA ILE A 7 21.96 2.69 -12.70
C ILE A 7 20.67 1.94 -12.31
N GLU A 8 19.86 2.46 -11.38
CA GLU A 8 18.60 1.83 -10.97
C GLU A 8 17.63 1.66 -12.14
N TYR A 9 17.37 2.74 -12.90
CA TYR A 9 16.47 2.67 -14.05
C TYR A 9 17.01 1.78 -15.17
N SER A 10 18.33 1.81 -15.41
CA SER A 10 18.96 0.96 -16.44
C SER A 10 18.92 -0.51 -16.05
N SER A 11 19.25 -0.85 -14.80
CA SER A 11 19.19 -2.21 -14.27
C SER A 11 17.76 -2.76 -14.39
N TYR A 12 16.79 -2.02 -13.84
CA TYR A 12 15.39 -2.43 -13.92
C TYR A 12 14.91 -2.63 -15.36
N THR A 13 15.21 -1.68 -16.26
CA THR A 13 14.78 -1.78 -17.66
C THR A 13 15.38 -3.00 -18.36
N LEU A 14 16.68 -3.27 -18.16
CA LEU A 14 17.37 -4.41 -18.77
C LEU A 14 16.83 -5.74 -18.23
N VAL A 15 16.73 -5.87 -16.92
CA VAL A 15 16.24 -7.10 -16.29
C VAL A 15 14.77 -7.33 -16.62
N TYR A 16 13.96 -6.26 -16.63
CA TYR A 16 12.55 -6.36 -17.02
C TYR A 16 12.38 -6.81 -18.46
N ALA A 17 13.15 -6.25 -19.39
CA ALA A 17 13.15 -6.69 -20.80
C ALA A 17 13.56 -8.17 -20.94
N ALA A 18 14.60 -8.60 -20.20
CA ALA A 18 15.03 -10.00 -20.17
C ALA A 18 13.92 -10.91 -19.60
N ALA A 19 13.24 -10.48 -18.53
CA ALA A 19 12.12 -11.21 -17.94
C ALA A 19 10.95 -11.37 -18.92
N VAL A 20 10.59 -10.30 -19.65
CA VAL A 20 9.55 -10.36 -20.68
C VAL A 20 9.92 -11.32 -21.81
N LEU A 21 11.19 -11.33 -22.25
CA LEU A 21 11.67 -12.27 -23.26
C LEU A 21 11.61 -13.72 -22.74
N ALA A 22 12.03 -13.95 -21.50
CA ALA A 22 11.95 -15.27 -20.86
C ALA A 22 10.49 -15.75 -20.73
N ALA A 23 9.56 -14.86 -20.34
CA ALA A 23 8.14 -15.18 -20.27
C ALA A 23 7.56 -15.57 -21.63
N LYS A 24 7.95 -14.87 -22.72
CA LYS A 24 7.53 -15.22 -24.09
C LYS A 24 8.12 -16.55 -24.57
N ALA A 25 9.25 -16.95 -24.02
CA ALA A 25 9.85 -18.26 -24.24
C ALA A 25 9.27 -19.35 -23.33
N HIS A 26 8.20 -19.07 -22.57
CA HIS A 26 7.57 -19.95 -21.57
C HIS A 26 8.52 -20.45 -20.48
N LEU A 27 9.54 -19.64 -20.14
CA LEU A 27 10.50 -19.90 -19.06
C LEU A 27 10.03 -19.22 -17.76
N ASP A 28 8.87 -19.63 -17.24
CA ASP A 28 8.21 -18.98 -16.09
C ASP A 28 9.09 -18.87 -14.86
N TYR A 29 9.81 -19.94 -14.49
CA TYR A 29 10.74 -19.91 -13.35
C TYR A 29 11.90 -18.94 -13.54
N VAL A 30 12.44 -18.83 -14.75
CA VAL A 30 13.53 -17.89 -15.07
C VAL A 30 13.01 -16.46 -14.95
N THR A 31 11.82 -16.20 -15.49
CA THR A 31 11.14 -14.90 -15.36
C THR A 31 10.95 -14.51 -13.91
N ALA A 32 10.42 -15.43 -13.09
CA ALA A 32 10.20 -15.20 -11.67
C ALA A 32 11.51 -14.90 -10.93
N VAL A 33 12.55 -15.69 -11.15
CA VAL A 33 13.86 -15.52 -10.51
C VAL A 33 14.50 -14.19 -10.90
N LEU A 34 14.44 -13.80 -12.18
CA LEU A 34 14.97 -12.51 -12.65
C LEU A 34 14.30 -11.34 -11.94
N LEU A 35 12.96 -11.31 -11.88
CA LEU A 35 12.23 -10.22 -11.24
C LEU A 35 12.44 -10.20 -9.71
N MET A 36 12.43 -11.36 -9.05
CA MET A 36 12.68 -11.44 -7.61
C MET A 36 14.11 -11.02 -7.24
N ALA A 37 15.11 -11.45 -8.03
CA ALA A 37 16.50 -11.07 -7.83
C ALA A 37 16.69 -9.56 -8.03
N GLU A 38 16.07 -8.98 -9.06
CA GLU A 38 16.09 -7.53 -9.29
C GLU A 38 15.41 -6.75 -8.17
N ALA A 39 14.26 -7.21 -7.69
CA ALA A 39 13.57 -6.59 -6.55
C ALA A 39 14.47 -6.55 -5.31
N MET A 40 15.14 -7.66 -4.99
CA MET A 40 16.08 -7.74 -3.87
C MET A 40 17.32 -6.88 -4.08
N PHE A 41 17.88 -6.87 -5.29
CA PHE A 41 19.02 -6.03 -5.62
C PHE A 41 18.70 -4.55 -5.43
N LEU A 42 17.61 -4.06 -6.01
CA LEU A 42 17.18 -2.68 -5.91
C LEU A 42 16.81 -2.28 -4.48
N PHE A 43 16.16 -3.19 -3.72
CA PHE A 43 15.85 -2.97 -2.32
C PHE A 43 17.13 -2.79 -1.48
N ILE A 44 18.08 -3.72 -1.62
CA ILE A 44 19.37 -3.65 -0.91
C ILE A 44 20.15 -2.41 -1.32
N TRP A 45 20.14 -2.07 -2.61
CA TRP A 45 20.80 -0.87 -3.14
C TRP A 45 20.23 0.41 -2.52
N ASN A 46 18.90 0.50 -2.46
CA ASN A 46 18.20 1.62 -1.83
C ASN A 46 18.47 1.67 -0.32
N PHE A 47 18.42 0.52 0.36
CA PHE A 47 18.75 0.42 1.80
C PHE A 47 20.18 0.88 2.10
N ARG A 48 21.15 0.50 1.30
CA ARG A 48 22.56 0.95 1.47
C ARG A 48 22.69 2.47 1.42
N LYS A 49 21.85 3.14 0.61
CA LYS A 49 21.86 4.61 0.47
C LYS A 49 21.11 5.31 1.59
N THR A 50 19.91 4.83 1.90
CA THR A 50 19.02 5.50 2.83
C THR A 50 19.25 5.09 4.28
N LYS A 51 19.84 3.92 4.51
CA LYS A 51 19.96 3.26 5.83
C LYS A 51 18.60 3.08 6.51
N ASN A 52 17.53 3.05 5.73
CA ASN A 52 16.16 2.93 6.20
C ASN A 52 15.48 1.74 5.51
N LEU A 53 15.16 0.70 6.29
CA LEU A 53 14.45 -0.49 5.79
C LEU A 53 13.00 -0.18 5.38
N VAL A 54 12.42 0.87 5.95
CA VAL A 54 11.02 1.28 5.73
C VAL A 54 10.96 2.45 4.76
N ASP A 55 11.95 2.58 3.87
CA ASP A 55 11.91 3.56 2.81
C ASP A 55 10.85 3.20 1.78
N MET A 56 9.98 4.18 1.46
CA MET A 56 8.82 3.94 0.60
C MET A 56 9.20 3.43 -0.79
N ARG A 57 10.31 3.93 -1.34
CA ARG A 57 10.82 3.48 -2.63
C ARG A 57 11.28 2.03 -2.59
N GLY A 58 12.05 1.69 -1.54
CA GLY A 58 12.53 0.32 -1.34
C GLY A 58 11.38 -0.67 -1.14
N LEU A 59 10.42 -0.32 -0.28
CA LEU A 59 9.25 -1.16 -0.03
C LEU A 59 8.38 -1.32 -1.28
N PHE A 60 8.15 -0.24 -2.03
CA PHE A 60 7.41 -0.32 -3.28
C PHE A 60 8.10 -1.23 -4.29
N THR A 61 9.42 -1.09 -4.46
CA THR A 61 10.20 -1.95 -5.35
C THR A 61 10.07 -3.43 -4.96
N LEU A 62 10.23 -3.73 -3.68
CA LEU A 62 10.13 -5.11 -3.19
C LEU A 62 8.72 -5.68 -3.38
N ALA A 63 7.68 -4.90 -3.05
CA ALA A 63 6.30 -5.34 -3.18
C ALA A 63 5.85 -5.44 -4.64
N TRP A 64 6.21 -4.47 -5.48
CA TRP A 64 5.76 -4.41 -6.87
C TRP A 64 6.53 -5.40 -7.73
N VAL A 65 7.83 -5.20 -7.89
CA VAL A 65 8.66 -6.06 -8.77
C VAL A 65 8.78 -7.48 -8.20
N GLY A 66 8.92 -7.62 -6.88
CA GLY A 66 8.93 -8.93 -6.21
C GLY A 66 7.57 -9.64 -6.32
N GLY A 67 6.46 -8.91 -6.20
CA GLY A 67 5.11 -9.40 -6.40
C GLY A 67 4.87 -9.90 -7.82
N GLU A 68 5.35 -9.17 -8.83
CA GLU A 68 5.35 -9.62 -10.23
C GLU A 68 6.14 -10.92 -10.40
N GLY A 69 7.32 -11.02 -9.77
CA GLY A 69 8.12 -12.25 -9.78
C GLY A 69 7.37 -13.44 -9.18
N ILE A 70 6.71 -13.25 -8.03
CA ILE A 70 5.87 -14.29 -7.41
C ILE A 70 4.71 -14.67 -8.33
N ALA A 71 4.06 -13.69 -8.96
CA ALA A 71 2.97 -13.95 -9.89
C ALA A 71 3.42 -14.76 -11.11
N CYS A 72 4.65 -14.54 -11.61
CA CYS A 72 5.21 -15.31 -12.72
C CYS A 72 5.49 -16.79 -12.40
N LEU A 73 5.47 -17.19 -11.11
CA LEU A 73 5.56 -18.61 -10.72
C LEU A 73 4.32 -19.42 -11.11
N LYS A 74 3.21 -18.76 -11.47
CA LYS A 74 1.95 -19.39 -11.87
C LYS A 74 1.49 -20.47 -10.89
N LEU A 75 1.47 -20.14 -9.58
CA LEU A 75 1.11 -21.08 -8.52
C LEU A 75 -0.37 -21.54 -8.58
N SER A 76 -1.20 -20.83 -9.34
CA SER A 76 -2.59 -21.21 -9.58
C SER A 76 -2.81 -21.70 -11.00
N ARG A 77 -3.59 -22.79 -11.16
CA ARG A 77 -3.99 -23.30 -12.49
C ARG A 77 -4.89 -22.34 -13.28
N LEU A 78 -5.46 -21.34 -12.63
CA LEU A 78 -6.31 -20.32 -13.25
C LEU A 78 -5.50 -19.15 -13.82
N GLN A 79 -4.20 -19.12 -13.57
CA GLN A 79 -3.35 -18.01 -13.97
C GLN A 79 -2.92 -18.19 -15.42
N SER A 80 -3.29 -17.25 -16.28
CA SER A 80 -2.94 -17.20 -17.70
C SER A 80 -1.69 -16.36 -17.95
N ASP A 81 -1.10 -16.49 -19.12
CA ASP A 81 0.01 -15.65 -19.57
C ASP A 81 -0.41 -14.19 -19.68
N TRP A 82 0.48 -13.29 -19.29
CA TRP A 82 0.22 -11.87 -19.35
C TRP A 82 0.34 -11.34 -20.79
N SER A 83 -0.61 -10.50 -21.16
CA SER A 83 -0.58 -9.79 -22.43
C SER A 83 0.58 -8.79 -22.49
N ASN A 84 0.98 -8.38 -23.71
CA ASN A 84 1.98 -7.33 -23.88
C ASN A 84 1.57 -6.02 -23.20
N VAL A 85 0.26 -5.72 -23.18
CA VAL A 85 -0.29 -4.53 -22.53
C VAL A 85 -0.11 -4.64 -21.01
N THR A 86 -0.33 -5.80 -20.42
CA THR A 86 -0.12 -6.04 -18.97
C THR A 86 1.35 -5.81 -18.59
N TRP A 87 2.29 -6.39 -19.34
CA TRP A 87 3.71 -6.17 -19.12
C TRP A 87 4.09 -4.68 -19.21
N LEU A 88 3.62 -4.00 -20.27
CA LEU A 88 3.87 -2.56 -20.42
C LEU A 88 3.28 -1.74 -19.28
N THR A 89 2.07 -2.07 -18.83
CA THR A 89 1.40 -1.37 -17.74
C THR A 89 2.19 -1.51 -16.44
N PHE A 90 2.64 -2.71 -16.09
CA PHE A 90 3.43 -2.94 -14.89
C PHE A 90 4.76 -2.20 -14.93
N PHE A 91 5.47 -2.25 -16.05
CA PHE A 91 6.68 -1.46 -16.27
C PHE A 91 6.43 0.04 -16.06
N LEU A 92 5.40 0.58 -16.69
CA LEU A 92 5.06 2.00 -16.59
C LEU A 92 4.68 2.41 -15.17
N ILE A 93 3.92 1.61 -14.45
CA ILE A 93 3.56 1.90 -13.05
C ILE A 93 4.83 2.04 -12.20
N TYR A 94 5.78 1.11 -12.33
CA TYR A 94 7.04 1.18 -11.60
C TYR A 94 7.86 2.43 -11.95
N VAL A 95 8.01 2.71 -13.24
CA VAL A 95 8.78 3.87 -13.72
C VAL A 95 8.10 5.18 -13.32
N CYS A 96 6.79 5.32 -13.53
CA CYS A 96 6.05 6.53 -13.17
C CYS A 96 6.06 6.80 -11.66
N PHE A 97 5.91 5.75 -10.83
CA PHE A 97 6.02 5.89 -9.38
C PHE A 97 7.39 6.44 -8.97
N ASN A 98 8.46 5.83 -9.48
CA ASN A 98 9.81 6.25 -9.13
C ASN A 98 10.15 7.64 -9.66
N LEU A 99 9.72 7.99 -10.88
CA LEU A 99 9.87 9.34 -11.42
C LEU A 99 9.11 10.37 -10.59
N GLY A 100 7.85 10.08 -10.24
CA GLY A 100 7.06 10.96 -9.37
C GLY A 100 7.71 11.16 -8.00
N TYR A 101 8.22 10.09 -7.42
CA TYR A 101 8.96 10.14 -6.15
C TYR A 101 10.23 10.98 -6.26
N ASP A 102 10.98 10.84 -7.36
CA ASP A 102 12.20 11.62 -7.61
C ASP A 102 11.91 13.10 -7.84
N LEU A 103 10.86 13.42 -8.59
CA LEU A 103 10.42 14.80 -8.82
C LEU A 103 9.96 15.45 -7.51
N TRP A 104 9.24 14.71 -6.69
CA TRP A 104 8.78 15.19 -5.39
C TRP A 104 9.96 15.46 -4.46
N LEU A 105 10.90 14.52 -4.31
CA LEU A 105 12.12 14.72 -3.52
C LEU A 105 12.99 15.86 -4.04
N GLY A 106 13.09 16.03 -5.36
CA GLY A 106 13.86 17.11 -5.97
C GLY A 106 13.33 18.49 -5.62
N ARG A 107 12.01 18.64 -5.50
CA ARG A 107 11.36 19.90 -5.11
C ARG A 107 11.52 20.22 -3.63
N PHE A 108 11.52 19.21 -2.76
CA PHE A 108 11.49 19.39 -1.31
C PHE A 108 12.84 19.08 -0.60
N SER A 109 13.86 18.72 -1.36
CA SER A 109 15.14 18.20 -0.84
C SER A 109 15.98 19.20 -0.05
N LYS A 110 15.72 20.52 -0.12
CA LYS A 110 16.54 21.54 0.58
C LYS A 110 15.95 22.04 1.88
N GLU A 111 14.63 21.94 2.08
CA GLU A 111 13.97 22.60 3.22
C GLU A 111 13.27 21.68 4.22
N GLN A 112 13.01 20.42 3.91
CA GLN A 112 12.12 19.58 4.74
C GLN A 112 12.70 18.25 5.22
N ARG A 113 13.98 18.16 5.55
CA ARG A 113 14.42 17.24 6.62
C ARG A 113 14.08 17.77 8.02
N GLN A 114 13.20 18.74 8.09
CA GLN A 114 12.63 19.16 9.35
C GLN A 114 11.72 18.03 9.85
N GLU A 115 11.90 17.66 11.12
CA GLU A 115 10.93 16.85 11.87
C GLU A 115 9.54 17.35 11.52
N VAL A 116 8.57 16.40 11.39
CA VAL A 116 7.17 16.75 11.13
C VAL A 116 6.78 17.79 12.16
N LYS A 117 6.83 19.07 11.77
CA LYS A 117 6.45 20.17 12.64
C LYS A 117 4.98 20.00 12.97
N ARG A 118 4.68 20.09 14.24
CA ARG A 118 3.30 20.16 14.72
C ARG A 118 2.69 21.43 14.16
N ASP A 119 1.78 21.26 13.22
CA ASP A 119 1.11 22.35 12.51
C ASP A 119 -0.40 22.14 12.60
N GLU A 120 -1.09 23.09 13.19
CA GLU A 120 -2.55 23.04 13.36
C GLU A 120 -3.29 22.96 12.00
N ILE A 121 -2.76 23.59 10.96
CA ILE A 121 -3.37 23.57 9.62
C ILE A 121 -3.27 22.14 9.04
N SER A 122 -2.14 21.50 9.19
CA SER A 122 -1.95 20.11 8.76
C SER A 122 -2.83 19.16 9.56
N ALA A 123 -2.94 19.34 10.87
CA ALA A 123 -3.81 18.56 11.75
C ALA A 123 -5.28 18.65 11.31
N LYS A 124 -5.77 19.88 11.05
CA LYS A 124 -7.14 20.10 10.59
C LYS A 124 -7.42 19.41 9.24
N ARG A 125 -6.48 19.48 8.29
CA ARG A 125 -6.62 18.82 6.99
C ARG A 125 -6.69 17.29 7.13
N ILE A 126 -5.84 16.70 7.97
CA ILE A 126 -5.88 15.25 8.24
C ILE A 126 -7.22 14.84 8.83
N LEU A 127 -7.76 15.63 9.78
CA LEU A 127 -9.05 15.37 10.39
C LEU A 127 -10.19 15.43 9.36
N ILE A 128 -10.15 16.40 8.45
CA ILE A 128 -11.11 16.52 7.35
C ILE A 128 -11.01 15.29 6.42
N CYS A 129 -9.80 14.82 6.11
CA CYS A 129 -9.61 13.60 5.32
C CYS A 129 -10.17 12.36 6.02
N ILE A 130 -9.93 12.21 7.33
CA ILE A 130 -10.48 11.08 8.12
C ILE A 130 -12.02 11.11 8.08
N PHE A 131 -12.62 12.28 8.34
CA PHE A 131 -14.07 12.43 8.29
C PHE A 131 -14.63 12.16 6.89
N GLY A 132 -13.98 12.71 5.86
CA GLY A 132 -14.38 12.51 4.45
C GLY A 132 -14.32 11.03 4.03
N LEU A 133 -13.23 10.33 4.38
CA LEU A 133 -13.10 8.89 4.11
C LEU A 133 -14.15 8.07 4.86
N MET A 134 -14.38 8.37 6.14
CA MET A 134 -15.39 7.70 6.94
C MET A 134 -16.79 7.88 6.34
N ALA A 135 -17.17 9.13 6.03
CA ALA A 135 -18.47 9.44 5.45
C ALA A 135 -18.65 8.80 4.06
N ALA A 136 -17.64 8.90 3.20
CA ALA A 136 -17.66 8.29 1.87
C ALA A 136 -17.78 6.77 1.95
N SER A 137 -16.99 6.12 2.82
CA SER A 137 -17.03 4.66 2.96
C SER A 137 -18.38 4.16 3.48
N ILE A 138 -18.96 4.83 4.48
CA ILE A 138 -20.29 4.47 5.02
C ILE A 138 -21.36 4.68 3.96
N ALA A 139 -21.35 5.82 3.25
CA ALA A 139 -22.34 6.11 2.21
C ALA A 139 -22.26 5.12 1.05
N CYS A 140 -21.04 4.83 0.57
CA CYS A 140 -20.83 3.88 -0.51
C CYS A 140 -21.17 2.44 -0.09
N PHE A 141 -20.81 2.00 1.11
CA PHE A 141 -21.18 0.70 1.66
C PHE A 141 -22.71 0.55 1.76
N THR A 142 -23.39 1.59 2.26
CA THR A 142 -24.86 1.59 2.37
C THR A 142 -25.50 1.52 0.99
N LEU A 143 -24.98 2.28 0.02
CA LEU A 143 -25.44 2.23 -1.37
C LEU A 143 -25.26 0.84 -1.97
N GLU A 144 -24.10 0.20 -1.78
CA GLU A 144 -23.85 -1.18 -2.23
C GLU A 144 -24.83 -2.16 -1.58
N ALA A 145 -25.04 -2.07 -0.27
CA ALA A 145 -25.96 -2.95 0.46
C ALA A 145 -27.41 -2.80 -0.04
N VAL A 146 -27.85 -1.58 -0.34
CA VAL A 146 -29.21 -1.32 -0.87
C VAL A 146 -29.36 -1.83 -2.31
N VAL A 147 -28.38 -1.55 -3.18
CA VAL A 147 -28.47 -1.92 -4.60
C VAL A 147 -28.30 -3.42 -4.82
N VAL A 148 -27.35 -4.04 -4.09
CA VAL A 148 -27.10 -5.49 -4.18
C VAL A 148 -28.15 -6.29 -3.40
N GLY A 149 -28.83 -5.67 -2.42
CA GLY A 149 -29.93 -6.24 -1.67
C GLY A 149 -29.51 -7.16 -0.51
N TYR A 150 -28.24 -7.27 -0.20
CA TYR A 150 -27.73 -8.04 0.96
C TYR A 150 -26.41 -7.49 1.48
N ILE A 151 -26.03 -7.90 2.68
CA ILE A 151 -24.71 -7.69 3.27
C ILE A 151 -24.01 -9.06 3.35
N PRO A 152 -22.77 -9.21 2.84
CA PRO A 152 -22.06 -10.50 2.76
C PRO A 152 -22.01 -11.28 4.07
N LEU A 153 -21.78 -10.61 5.20
CA LEU A 153 -21.71 -11.26 6.52
C LEU A 153 -23.00 -12.01 6.90
N PHE A 154 -24.16 -11.54 6.45
CA PHE A 154 -25.47 -12.10 6.77
C PHE A 154 -26.04 -13.00 5.67
N ASN A 155 -25.29 -13.18 4.57
CA ASN A 155 -25.71 -14.01 3.45
C ASN A 155 -25.01 -15.37 3.49
N SER A 156 -25.76 -16.46 3.56
CA SER A 156 -25.25 -17.82 3.59
C SER A 156 -24.86 -18.37 2.20
N ALA A 157 -25.11 -17.63 1.13
CA ALA A 157 -24.74 -18.07 -0.22
C ALA A 157 -23.22 -18.18 -0.37
N PRO A 158 -22.70 -19.27 -0.99
CA PRO A 158 -21.28 -19.42 -1.23
C PRO A 158 -20.72 -18.25 -2.06
N HIS A 159 -19.58 -17.70 -1.62
CA HIS A 159 -18.90 -16.59 -2.30
C HIS A 159 -19.72 -15.30 -2.44
N ALA A 160 -20.72 -15.06 -1.61
CA ALA A 160 -21.53 -13.83 -1.62
C ALA A 160 -20.69 -12.55 -1.61
N TYR A 161 -19.53 -12.55 -0.92
CA TYR A 161 -18.59 -11.43 -0.89
C TYR A 161 -18.03 -11.08 -2.26
N SER A 162 -17.88 -12.03 -3.19
CA SER A 162 -17.32 -11.79 -4.53
C SER A 162 -18.27 -11.01 -5.45
N TYR A 163 -19.56 -11.01 -5.14
CA TYR A 163 -20.59 -10.31 -5.91
C TYR A 163 -21.04 -9.01 -5.24
N PHE A 164 -20.55 -8.73 -4.03
CA PHE A 164 -20.88 -7.53 -3.29
C PHE A 164 -19.95 -6.39 -3.72
N HIS A 165 -20.21 -5.84 -4.90
CA HIS A 165 -19.51 -4.66 -5.38
C HIS A 165 -20.27 -3.96 -6.50
N ILE A 166 -20.21 -2.63 -6.50
CA ILE A 166 -20.59 -1.79 -7.63
C ILE A 166 -19.29 -1.23 -8.20
N SER A 167 -19.04 -1.44 -9.50
CA SER A 167 -17.83 -0.98 -10.15
C SER A 167 -17.61 0.52 -9.92
N GLY A 168 -16.43 0.91 -9.44
CA GLY A 168 -16.11 2.29 -9.08
C GLY A 168 -16.50 2.67 -7.65
N VAL A 169 -17.70 2.35 -7.18
CA VAL A 169 -18.20 2.68 -5.82
C VAL A 169 -17.43 1.91 -4.76
N HIS A 170 -17.14 0.64 -5.02
CA HIS A 170 -16.44 -0.23 -4.08
C HIS A 170 -15.08 0.30 -3.64
N TYR A 171 -14.36 1.05 -4.50
CA TYR A 171 -13.09 1.67 -4.11
C TYR A 171 -13.25 2.69 -2.98
N PHE A 172 -14.36 3.42 -2.96
CA PHE A 172 -14.68 4.33 -1.85
C PHE A 172 -15.12 3.55 -0.61
N THR A 173 -15.88 2.46 -0.76
CA THR A 173 -16.26 1.58 0.35
C THR A 173 -15.03 1.08 1.10
N ILE A 174 -14.02 0.57 0.38
CA ILE A 174 -12.80 0.02 0.98
C ILE A 174 -11.78 1.09 1.42
N SER A 175 -11.93 2.34 1.05
CA SER A 175 -10.98 3.42 1.39
C SER A 175 -10.86 3.68 2.90
N CYS A 176 -11.82 3.20 3.70
CA CYS A 176 -11.75 3.24 5.17
C CYS A 176 -10.49 2.60 5.76
N ILE A 177 -9.86 1.66 5.06
CA ILE A 177 -8.61 1.02 5.50
C ILE A 177 -7.44 2.00 5.70
N LEU A 178 -7.52 3.20 5.13
CA LEU A 178 -6.51 4.25 5.30
C LEU A 178 -6.68 5.04 6.59
N ILE A 179 -7.85 5.00 7.23
CA ILE A 179 -8.17 5.79 8.42
C ILE A 179 -7.22 5.48 9.60
N PRO A 180 -6.88 4.21 9.92
CA PRO A 180 -5.94 3.91 11.00
C PRO A 180 -4.56 4.55 10.79
N ALA A 181 -4.05 4.53 9.56
CA ALA A 181 -2.77 5.17 9.23
C ALA A 181 -2.83 6.69 9.39
N LEU A 182 -3.92 7.33 8.93
CA LEU A 182 -4.14 8.76 9.12
C LEU A 182 -4.33 9.13 10.60
N THR A 183 -4.93 8.24 11.41
CA THR A 183 -5.03 8.42 12.85
C THR A 183 -3.64 8.47 13.51
N VAL A 184 -2.75 7.56 13.13
CA VAL A 184 -1.35 7.56 13.60
C VAL A 184 -0.64 8.86 13.20
N LEU A 185 -0.82 9.32 11.97
CA LEU A 185 -0.26 10.59 11.49
C LEU A 185 -0.82 11.77 12.28
N TYR A 186 -2.13 11.80 12.53
CA TYR A 186 -2.80 12.85 13.28
C TYR A 186 -2.24 12.97 14.72
N THR A 187 -2.08 11.84 15.41
CA THR A 187 -1.52 11.82 16.78
C THR A 187 -0.06 12.29 16.83
N LYS A 188 0.69 12.18 15.74
CA LYS A 188 2.05 12.70 15.66
C LYS A 188 2.09 14.22 15.46
N VAL A 189 1.17 14.76 14.67
CA VAL A 189 1.13 16.19 14.31
C VAL A 189 0.49 17.03 15.43
N THR A 190 -0.40 16.42 16.24
CA THR A 190 -1.19 17.13 17.26
C THR A 190 -0.67 16.85 18.67
N GLU A 191 -0.47 17.90 19.48
CA GLU A 191 -0.05 17.75 20.89
C GLU A 191 -1.21 17.40 21.81
N LYS A 192 -2.32 18.11 21.65
CA LYS A 192 -3.50 17.95 22.50
C LYS A 192 -4.71 17.59 21.66
N ILE A 193 -5.28 16.45 21.93
CA ILE A 193 -6.47 15.94 21.22
C ILE A 193 -7.69 16.20 22.10
N SER A 194 -8.68 16.93 21.56
CA SER A 194 -9.94 17.17 22.28
C SER A 194 -10.76 15.88 22.37
N VAL A 195 -11.64 15.81 23.37
CA VAL A 195 -12.55 14.64 23.54
C VAL A 195 -13.40 14.43 22.29
N ARG A 196 -13.90 15.49 21.66
CA ARG A 196 -14.69 15.40 20.41
C ARG A 196 -13.87 14.77 19.28
N THR A 197 -12.62 15.15 19.16
CA THR A 197 -11.71 14.59 18.17
C THR A 197 -11.42 13.12 18.45
N TRP A 198 -11.23 12.73 19.72
CA TRP A 198 -11.08 11.32 20.09
C TRP A 198 -12.29 10.48 19.69
N ILE A 199 -13.50 10.97 19.91
CA ILE A 199 -14.72 10.29 19.49
C ILE A 199 -14.73 10.07 17.96
N LEU A 200 -14.35 11.09 17.18
CA LEU A 200 -14.28 10.99 15.74
C LEU A 200 -13.21 9.97 15.28
N LEU A 201 -12.03 9.99 15.89
CA LEU A 201 -10.96 9.04 15.59
C LEU A 201 -11.38 7.60 15.90
N ILE A 202 -12.01 7.39 17.04
CA ILE A 202 -12.54 6.07 17.44
C ILE A 202 -13.62 5.61 16.45
N ALA A 203 -14.58 6.47 16.11
CA ALA A 203 -15.61 6.16 15.14
C ALA A 203 -15.05 5.82 13.77
N GLY A 204 -14.05 6.57 13.28
CA GLY A 204 -13.36 6.29 12.04
C GLY A 204 -12.62 4.95 12.05
N ASN A 205 -11.91 4.63 13.14
CA ASN A 205 -11.23 3.34 13.27
C ASN A 205 -12.22 2.16 13.40
N LEU A 206 -13.34 2.36 14.09
CA LEU A 206 -14.43 1.36 14.13
C LEU A 206 -15.00 1.13 12.73
N THR A 207 -15.18 2.17 11.92
CA THR A 207 -15.61 2.04 10.51
C THR A 207 -14.61 1.23 9.71
N ALA A 208 -13.30 1.47 9.88
CA ALA A 208 -12.23 0.74 9.20
C ALA A 208 -12.15 -0.74 9.61
N VAL A 209 -12.75 -1.14 10.72
CA VAL A 209 -12.88 -2.54 11.16
C VAL A 209 -14.23 -3.11 10.75
N ALA A 210 -15.33 -2.37 10.96
CA ALA A 210 -16.69 -2.85 10.74
C ALA A 210 -16.98 -3.13 9.26
N ILE A 211 -16.61 -2.22 8.34
CA ILE A 211 -16.88 -2.41 6.90
C ILE A 211 -16.19 -3.66 6.37
N PRO A 212 -14.87 -3.90 6.56
CA PRO A 212 -14.23 -5.14 6.15
C PRO A 212 -14.84 -6.40 6.75
N ILE A 213 -15.28 -6.36 8.00
CA ILE A 213 -15.98 -7.49 8.63
C ILE A 213 -17.32 -7.75 7.93
N LEU A 214 -18.12 -6.72 7.70
CA LEU A 214 -19.41 -6.82 7.01
C LEU A 214 -19.24 -7.30 5.56
N CYS A 215 -18.16 -6.92 4.90
CA CYS A 215 -17.76 -7.40 3.56
C CYS A 215 -17.12 -8.80 3.58
N VAL A 216 -16.84 -9.41 4.75
CA VAL A 216 -16.12 -10.68 4.92
C VAL A 216 -14.73 -10.63 4.27
N SER A 217 -14.07 -9.47 4.29
CA SER A 217 -12.80 -9.23 3.63
C SER A 217 -11.63 -9.21 4.62
N ARG A 218 -11.00 -10.37 4.81
CA ARG A 218 -9.84 -10.53 5.72
C ARG A 218 -8.64 -9.70 5.28
N PHE A 219 -8.43 -9.57 3.98
CA PHE A 219 -7.30 -8.80 3.44
C PHE A 219 -7.42 -7.30 3.73
N GLN A 220 -8.63 -6.74 3.70
CA GLN A 220 -8.85 -5.34 4.04
C GLN A 220 -8.49 -5.04 5.49
N LEU A 221 -8.84 -5.94 6.43
CA LEU A 221 -8.42 -5.83 7.84
C LEU A 221 -6.90 -5.88 7.98
N LEU A 222 -6.26 -6.82 7.28
CA LEU A 222 -4.80 -6.94 7.28
C LEU A 222 -4.15 -5.65 6.75
N PHE A 223 -4.68 -5.07 5.67
CA PHE A 223 -4.17 -3.82 5.12
C PHE A 223 -4.39 -2.63 6.05
N ALA A 224 -5.53 -2.53 6.73
CA ALA A 224 -5.80 -1.46 7.68
C ALA A 224 -4.77 -1.46 8.82
N VAL A 225 -4.48 -2.63 9.40
CA VAL A 225 -3.46 -2.79 10.43
C VAL A 225 -2.06 -2.57 9.85
N GLY A 226 -1.78 -3.12 8.67
CA GLY A 226 -0.49 -2.98 8.00
C GLY A 226 -0.14 -1.52 7.69
N PHE A 227 -1.07 -0.75 7.13
CA PHE A 227 -0.86 0.68 6.84
C PHE A 227 -0.65 1.49 8.13
N ALA A 228 -1.39 1.20 9.20
CA ALA A 228 -1.19 1.85 10.49
C ALA A 228 0.20 1.53 11.07
N ALA A 229 0.62 0.26 11.00
CA ALA A 229 1.93 -0.18 11.47
C ALA A 229 3.07 0.47 10.68
N VAL A 230 2.98 0.47 9.33
CA VAL A 230 3.98 1.13 8.47
C VAL A 230 4.06 2.61 8.77
N MET A 231 2.91 3.30 8.88
CA MET A 231 2.86 4.71 9.23
C MET A 231 3.50 4.99 10.60
N TYR A 232 3.21 4.15 11.60
CA TYR A 232 3.80 4.26 12.92
C TYR A 232 5.33 4.10 12.87
N LEU A 233 5.83 3.09 12.16
CA LEU A 233 7.25 2.84 12.00
C LEU A 233 7.96 4.00 11.29
N MET A 234 7.34 4.54 10.24
CA MET A 234 7.90 5.69 9.50
C MET A 234 8.00 6.95 10.37
N LEU A 235 7.00 7.22 11.21
CA LEU A 235 6.94 8.45 12.00
C LEU A 235 7.74 8.39 13.28
N TYR A 236 7.78 7.23 13.94
CA TYR A 236 8.40 7.10 15.26
C TYR A 236 9.81 6.52 15.22
N LYS A 237 10.27 6.00 14.05
CA LYS A 237 11.65 5.49 13.81
C LYS A 237 12.20 4.54 14.91
N LYS A 238 11.33 3.92 15.69
CA LYS A 238 11.70 3.02 16.78
C LYS A 238 11.39 1.57 16.41
N ILE A 239 12.11 1.03 15.42
CA ILE A 239 12.20 -0.43 15.30
C ILE A 239 13.37 -0.84 16.20
N THR A 240 13.07 -1.27 17.40
CA THR A 240 14.04 -1.96 18.25
C THR A 240 13.99 -3.42 17.86
N TRP A 241 15.15 -4.08 17.71
CA TRP A 241 15.25 -5.53 17.48
C TRP A 241 14.36 -6.35 18.42
N LYS A 242 14.13 -5.88 19.64
CA LYS A 242 13.19 -6.47 20.60
C LYS A 242 11.75 -6.57 20.09
N MET A 243 11.27 -5.62 19.28
CA MET A 243 9.92 -5.69 18.69
C MET A 243 9.84 -6.72 17.56
N ILE A 244 10.92 -6.90 16.81
CA ILE A 244 10.99 -7.93 15.75
C ILE A 244 11.03 -9.32 16.40
N CYS A 245 11.80 -9.50 17.46
CA CYS A 245 11.85 -10.77 18.21
C CYS A 245 10.50 -11.11 18.85
N LEU A 246 9.76 -10.13 19.39
CA LEU A 246 8.42 -10.36 19.97
C LEU A 246 7.38 -10.79 18.92
N LEU A 247 7.48 -10.29 17.68
CA LEU A 247 6.63 -10.73 16.57
C LEU A 247 6.96 -12.16 16.08
N TYR A 248 8.17 -12.62 16.33
CA TYR A 248 8.60 -13.97 15.92
C TYR A 248 8.35 -15.04 17.00
N THR A 249 8.14 -14.64 18.25
CA THR A 249 7.95 -15.54 19.39
C THR A 249 6.51 -15.65 19.90
N SER A 250 5.58 -14.94 19.26
CA SER A 250 4.13 -15.05 19.49
C SER A 250 3.46 -15.79 18.34
#